data_1cf89aeff516b80d3eb28c473a57ec5a
#
_entry.id   1cf89aeff516b80d3eb28c473a57ec5a
#
_cell.length_a   1.000
_cell.length_b   1.000
_cell.length_c   1.000
_cell.angle_alpha   90.00
_cell.angle_beta   90.00
_cell.angle_gamma   90.00
#
_symmetry.space_group_name_H-M   'P 1'
#
loop_
_entity.id
_entity.type
_entity.pdbx_description
1 polymer ?
#
loop_
_entity_poly.entity_id
_entity_poly.type
_entity_poly.pdbx_seq_one_letter_code
_entity_poly.pdbx_strand_id
1 'polypeptide(L)'
;GGSNLMAVAANTVHRSAGAVLEQARARAGEVLEAAEADLAYAAGRFHVKGTDRAIDLFQLAALDAERPDAPACVAARDFEGEHTTFPCGGYAVEVELDPETGAVRIERWCGVDDIGRVVDPPGAHGQLTGGIVQAIGEALREALVYDQTGQLLTGSLMDYALPRAADVPSFALDFAPTPSPNNRLGVKGVGEVGAIGGLAALVNAIHDALRPAGVVHVDRPLTPARIWRAIRATER
;
A
#
# COMPACT_ATOMS: atom_id res chain seq x y z
N GLY A 1 5.64 7.90 -8.26
CA GLY A 1 6.03 7.59 -6.90
C GLY A 1 4.94 7.96 -5.91
N GLY A 2 5.21 7.76 -4.61
CA GLY A 2 4.28 8.21 -3.56
C GLY A 2 3.02 7.37 -3.41
N SER A 3 3.05 6.08 -3.75
CA SER A 3 1.93 5.14 -3.56
C SER A 3 0.62 5.56 -4.24
N ASN A 4 0.70 6.21 -5.39
CA ASN A 4 -0.45 6.82 -6.07
C ASN A 4 -1.25 5.85 -6.96
N LEU A 5 -0.92 4.57 -7.03
CA LEU A 5 -1.59 3.63 -7.95
C LEU A 5 -3.11 3.60 -7.74
N MET A 6 -3.58 3.44 -6.51
CA MET A 6 -5.01 3.43 -6.22
C MET A 6 -5.65 4.81 -6.37
N ALA A 7 -4.95 5.87 -5.96
CA ALA A 7 -5.47 7.23 -6.06
C ALA A 7 -5.61 7.73 -7.50
N VAL A 8 -4.76 7.27 -8.42
CA VAL A 8 -4.78 7.71 -9.82
C VAL A 8 -5.37 6.64 -10.73
N ALA A 9 -4.73 5.47 -10.86
CA ALA A 9 -5.14 4.45 -11.82
C ALA A 9 -6.53 3.87 -11.51
N ALA A 10 -6.86 3.60 -10.25
CA ALA A 10 -8.18 3.07 -9.92
C ALA A 10 -9.30 4.09 -10.17
N ASN A 11 -9.05 5.40 -9.92
CA ASN A 11 -10.00 6.44 -10.28
C ASN A 11 -10.14 6.62 -11.80
N THR A 12 -9.06 6.45 -12.57
CA THR A 12 -9.11 6.42 -14.04
C THR A 12 -9.99 5.27 -14.53
N VAL A 13 -9.76 4.06 -14.02
CA VAL A 13 -10.59 2.88 -14.35
C VAL A 13 -12.06 3.10 -13.97
N HIS A 14 -12.34 3.64 -12.78
CA HIS A 14 -13.69 3.93 -12.33
C HIS A 14 -14.41 4.94 -13.26
N ARG A 15 -13.72 6.01 -13.68
CA ARG A 15 -14.27 6.99 -14.64
C ARG A 15 -14.52 6.37 -16.01
N SER A 16 -13.58 5.56 -16.51
CA SER A 16 -13.72 4.89 -17.81
C SER A 16 -14.87 3.90 -17.79
N ALA A 17 -15.00 3.10 -16.73
CA ALA A 17 -16.14 2.19 -16.56
C ALA A 17 -17.49 2.94 -16.50
N GLY A 18 -17.55 4.07 -15.81
CA GLY A 18 -18.72 4.94 -15.81
C GLY A 18 -19.12 5.41 -17.22
N ALA A 19 -18.14 5.85 -18.00
CA ALA A 19 -18.39 6.29 -19.38
C ALA A 19 -18.82 5.14 -20.30
N VAL A 20 -18.28 3.94 -20.12
CA VAL A 20 -18.78 2.74 -20.83
C VAL A 20 -20.24 2.45 -20.47
N LEU A 21 -20.60 2.55 -19.19
CA LEU A 21 -21.99 2.33 -18.76
C LEU A 21 -22.96 3.40 -19.31
N GLU A 22 -22.53 4.65 -19.44
CA GLU A 22 -23.34 5.71 -20.07
C GLU A 22 -23.59 5.41 -21.56
N GLN A 23 -22.56 5.05 -22.31
CA GLN A 23 -22.67 4.64 -23.72
C GLN A 23 -23.56 3.38 -23.85
N ALA A 24 -23.35 2.39 -23.02
CA ALA A 24 -24.13 1.16 -23.03
C ALA A 24 -25.61 1.41 -22.64
N ARG A 25 -25.90 2.38 -21.78
CA ARG A 25 -27.28 2.77 -21.43
C ARG A 25 -28.01 3.34 -22.64
N ALA A 26 -27.42 4.28 -23.37
CA ALA A 26 -28.00 4.84 -24.59
C ALA A 26 -28.27 3.71 -25.60
N ARG A 27 -27.31 2.83 -25.80
CA ARG A 27 -27.45 1.69 -26.73
C ARG A 27 -28.51 0.68 -26.29
N ALA A 28 -28.59 0.39 -24.97
CA ALA A 28 -29.66 -0.45 -24.43
C ALA A 28 -31.06 0.16 -24.64
N GLY A 29 -31.17 1.48 -24.55
CA GLY A 29 -32.40 2.23 -24.86
C GLY A 29 -32.86 1.98 -26.30
N GLU A 30 -31.96 2.06 -27.26
CA GLU A 30 -32.23 1.78 -28.67
C GLU A 30 -32.67 0.31 -28.86
N VAL A 31 -31.92 -0.65 -28.32
CA VAL A 31 -32.19 -2.09 -28.51
C VAL A 31 -33.50 -2.53 -27.81
N LEU A 32 -33.73 -1.97 -26.63
CA LEU A 32 -34.94 -2.29 -25.84
C LEU A 32 -36.16 -1.40 -26.21
N GLU A 33 -35.99 -0.48 -27.17
CA GLU A 33 -37.04 0.50 -27.55
C GLU A 33 -37.64 1.19 -26.31
N ALA A 34 -36.79 1.71 -25.44
CA ALA A 34 -37.16 2.35 -24.17
C ALA A 34 -36.33 3.63 -23.93
N ALA A 35 -36.93 4.62 -23.29
CA ALA A 35 -36.19 5.80 -22.89
C ALA A 35 -35.11 5.45 -21.86
N GLU A 36 -33.96 6.10 -21.92
CA GLU A 36 -32.85 5.86 -20.97
C GLU A 36 -33.26 6.06 -19.50
N ALA A 37 -34.21 6.98 -19.25
CA ALA A 37 -34.77 7.25 -17.92
C ALA A 37 -35.56 6.06 -17.36
N ASP A 38 -36.10 5.22 -18.23
CA ASP A 38 -36.86 4.03 -17.84
C ASP A 38 -35.96 2.81 -17.66
N LEU A 39 -34.66 2.91 -17.95
CA LEU A 39 -33.71 1.85 -17.75
C LEU A 39 -33.10 1.90 -16.35
N ALA A 40 -33.11 0.76 -15.67
CA ALA A 40 -32.33 0.49 -14.49
C ALA A 40 -31.17 -0.45 -14.83
N TYR A 41 -30.01 -0.26 -14.19
CA TYR A 41 -28.85 -1.12 -14.35
C TYR A 41 -28.56 -1.84 -13.03
N ALA A 42 -28.56 -3.15 -13.06
CA ALA A 42 -28.24 -3.99 -11.91
C ALA A 42 -27.62 -5.32 -12.37
N ALA A 43 -26.66 -5.82 -11.60
CA ALA A 43 -25.99 -7.11 -11.85
C ALA A 43 -25.52 -7.31 -13.30
N GLY A 44 -24.93 -6.28 -13.92
CA GLY A 44 -24.40 -6.34 -15.28
C GLY A 44 -25.46 -6.22 -16.39
N ARG A 45 -26.71 -5.91 -16.08
CA ARG A 45 -27.83 -5.88 -17.03
C ARG A 45 -28.60 -4.57 -16.97
N PHE A 46 -29.04 -4.08 -18.14
CA PHE A 46 -30.03 -3.04 -18.26
C PHE A 46 -31.42 -3.71 -18.36
N HIS A 47 -32.38 -3.20 -17.62
CA HIS A 47 -33.78 -3.67 -17.68
C HIS A 47 -34.73 -2.47 -17.72
N VAL A 48 -35.83 -2.64 -18.46
CA VAL A 48 -36.91 -1.66 -18.53
C VAL A 48 -37.75 -1.77 -17.27
N LYS A 49 -37.87 -0.70 -16.51
CA LYS A 49 -38.64 -0.68 -15.25
C LYS A 49 -40.08 -1.14 -15.46
N GLY A 50 -40.52 -2.02 -14.59
CA GLY A 50 -41.92 -2.56 -14.65
C GLY A 50 -42.17 -3.61 -15.73
N THR A 51 -41.12 -4.11 -16.40
CA THR A 51 -41.23 -5.18 -17.43
C THR A 51 -40.17 -6.25 -17.22
N ASP A 52 -40.24 -7.33 -17.99
CA ASP A 52 -39.24 -8.41 -18.06
C ASP A 52 -38.17 -8.19 -19.15
N ARG A 53 -38.29 -7.09 -19.92
CA ARG A 53 -37.31 -6.77 -20.97
C ARG A 53 -35.98 -6.35 -20.38
N ALA A 54 -34.93 -7.07 -20.74
CA ALA A 54 -33.57 -6.80 -20.25
C ALA A 54 -32.51 -7.22 -21.27
N ILE A 55 -31.34 -6.59 -21.20
CA ILE A 55 -30.14 -6.92 -21.98
C ILE A 55 -28.92 -6.77 -21.13
N ASP A 56 -27.94 -7.66 -21.22
CA ASP A 56 -26.67 -7.52 -20.53
C ASP A 56 -25.59 -6.85 -21.40
N LEU A 57 -24.48 -6.43 -20.77
CA LEU A 57 -23.39 -5.75 -21.45
C LEU A 57 -22.73 -6.61 -22.54
N PHE A 58 -22.63 -7.92 -22.35
CA PHE A 58 -22.01 -8.81 -23.32
C PHE A 58 -22.92 -9.02 -24.53
N GLN A 59 -24.24 -9.11 -24.31
CA GLN A 59 -25.21 -9.15 -25.39
C GLN A 59 -25.20 -7.87 -26.21
N LEU A 60 -25.11 -6.69 -25.57
CA LEU A 60 -24.96 -5.42 -26.27
C LEU A 60 -23.67 -5.38 -27.11
N ALA A 61 -22.54 -5.78 -26.51
CA ALA A 61 -21.26 -5.82 -27.21
C ALA A 61 -21.29 -6.79 -28.40
N ALA A 62 -21.96 -7.91 -28.29
CA ALA A 62 -22.11 -8.87 -29.41
C ALA A 62 -22.94 -8.29 -30.55
N LEU A 63 -24.05 -7.61 -30.25
CA LEU A 63 -24.87 -6.92 -31.26
C LEU A 63 -24.12 -5.79 -31.97
N ASP A 64 -23.25 -5.08 -31.26
CA ASP A 64 -22.46 -3.99 -31.83
C ASP A 64 -21.28 -4.49 -32.66
N ALA A 65 -20.73 -5.68 -32.34
CA ALA A 65 -19.68 -6.31 -33.13
C ALA A 65 -20.12 -6.65 -34.58
N GLU A 66 -21.41 -6.83 -34.81
CA GLU A 66 -22.00 -7.10 -36.13
C GLU A 66 -22.24 -5.81 -36.95
N ARG A 67 -22.01 -4.64 -36.36
CA ARG A 67 -22.27 -3.33 -36.98
C ARG A 67 -20.97 -2.54 -37.15
N PRO A 68 -20.44 -2.39 -38.38
CA PRO A 68 -19.15 -1.70 -38.61
C PRO A 68 -19.12 -0.24 -38.13
N ASP A 69 -20.27 0.41 -38.12
CA ASP A 69 -20.42 1.84 -37.75
C ASP A 69 -20.94 2.03 -36.32
N ALA A 70 -21.15 0.95 -35.55
CA ALA A 70 -21.58 1.07 -34.16
C ALA A 70 -20.43 1.61 -33.30
N PRO A 71 -20.66 2.63 -32.46
CA PRO A 71 -19.66 3.01 -31.49
C PRO A 71 -19.40 1.84 -30.54
N ALA A 72 -18.19 1.30 -30.57
CA ALA A 72 -17.79 0.27 -29.59
C ALA A 72 -18.04 0.81 -28.17
N CYS A 73 -18.54 -0.04 -27.26
CA CYS A 73 -18.65 0.28 -25.84
C CYS A 73 -17.24 0.38 -25.21
N VAL A 74 -16.44 1.33 -25.69
CA VAL A 74 -15.07 1.59 -25.30
C VAL A 74 -14.96 3.05 -24.86
N ALA A 75 -14.42 3.27 -23.69
CA ALA A 75 -14.13 4.61 -23.21
C ALA A 75 -12.74 4.68 -22.59
N ALA A 76 -12.01 5.75 -22.94
CA ALA A 76 -10.80 6.16 -22.25
C ALA A 76 -11.09 7.45 -21.49
N ARG A 77 -10.61 7.55 -20.27
CA ARG A 77 -10.69 8.76 -19.44
C ARG A 77 -9.39 8.95 -18.72
N ASP A 78 -8.98 10.18 -18.59
CA ASP A 78 -7.85 10.56 -17.76
C ASP A 78 -8.34 10.98 -16.38
N PHE A 79 -7.52 10.76 -15.39
CA PHE A 79 -7.70 11.27 -14.04
C PHE A 79 -6.41 11.92 -13.56
N GLU A 80 -6.46 13.20 -13.35
CA GLU A 80 -5.45 13.95 -12.64
C GLU A 80 -6.03 14.37 -11.30
N GLY A 81 -5.36 13.94 -10.21
CA GLY A 81 -5.78 14.30 -8.86
C GLY A 81 -5.41 15.75 -8.57
N GLU A 82 -6.38 16.58 -8.22
CA GLU A 82 -6.15 17.99 -7.87
C GLU A 82 -5.33 18.12 -6.57
N HIS A 83 -5.44 17.13 -5.68
CA HIS A 83 -4.81 17.15 -4.37
C HIS A 83 -4.17 15.80 -4.03
N THR A 84 -3.02 15.84 -3.35
CA THR A 84 -2.36 14.68 -2.80
C THR A 84 -3.19 14.07 -1.66
N THR A 85 -3.13 12.76 -1.51
CA THR A 85 -3.71 12.04 -0.37
C THR A 85 -2.61 11.69 0.62
N PHE A 86 -2.92 11.81 1.91
CA PHE A 86 -1.97 11.52 2.98
C PHE A 86 -2.53 10.39 3.85
N PRO A 87 -1.94 9.19 3.82
CA PRO A 87 -2.20 8.18 4.82
C PRO A 87 -1.59 8.64 6.16
N CYS A 88 -2.10 8.13 7.26
CA CYS A 88 -1.52 8.34 8.58
C CYS A 88 -1.74 7.09 9.44
N GLY A 89 -0.94 6.94 10.49
CA GLY A 89 -1.04 5.79 11.36
C GLY A 89 -0.14 5.92 12.58
N GLY A 90 -0.14 4.86 13.39
CA GLY A 90 0.71 4.76 14.56
C GLY A 90 1.16 3.34 14.81
N TYR A 91 2.41 3.18 15.26
CA TYR A 91 3.02 1.90 15.57
C TYR A 91 3.55 1.86 17.00
N ALA A 92 3.45 0.69 17.62
CA ALA A 92 4.14 0.37 18.86
C ALA A 92 4.96 -0.91 18.65
N VAL A 93 6.22 -0.86 19.07
CA VAL A 93 7.18 -1.96 18.93
C VAL A 93 7.77 -2.27 20.29
N GLU A 94 7.78 -3.56 20.64
CA GLU A 94 8.44 -4.10 21.82
C GLU A 94 9.66 -4.87 21.37
N VAL A 95 10.81 -4.58 21.97
CA VAL A 95 12.07 -5.26 21.68
C VAL A 95 12.70 -5.81 22.95
N GLU A 96 13.39 -6.94 22.81
CA GLU A 96 14.33 -7.45 23.80
C GLU A 96 15.76 -7.26 23.27
N LEU A 97 16.63 -6.71 24.12
CA LEU A 97 18.02 -6.44 23.81
C LEU A 97 18.92 -7.25 24.74
N ASP A 98 19.82 -8.05 24.16
CA ASP A 98 20.85 -8.76 24.91
C ASP A 98 22.10 -7.86 25.03
N PRO A 99 22.43 -7.37 26.23
CA PRO A 99 23.57 -6.45 26.43
C PRO A 99 24.94 -7.13 26.23
N GLU A 100 25.01 -8.47 26.35
CA GLU A 100 26.28 -9.20 26.19
C GLU A 100 26.66 -9.38 24.72
N THR A 101 25.68 -9.43 23.82
CA THR A 101 25.91 -9.64 22.39
C THR A 101 25.51 -8.44 21.53
N GLY A 102 24.68 -7.54 22.06
CA GLY A 102 24.05 -6.45 21.32
C GLY A 102 22.92 -6.92 20.38
N ALA A 103 22.49 -8.16 20.50
CA ALA A 103 21.41 -8.71 19.69
C ALA A 103 20.06 -8.07 20.08
N VAL A 104 19.26 -7.75 19.08
CA VAL A 104 17.89 -7.23 19.26
C VAL A 104 16.92 -8.23 18.70
N ARG A 105 15.91 -8.60 19.49
CA ARG A 105 14.77 -9.42 19.09
C ARG A 105 13.51 -8.56 19.15
N ILE A 106 12.73 -8.57 18.09
CA ILE A 106 11.44 -7.88 18.04
C ILE A 106 10.40 -8.83 18.61
N GLU A 107 9.85 -8.51 19.80
CA GLU A 107 8.90 -9.33 20.51
C GLU A 107 7.48 -9.14 20.01
N ARG A 108 7.10 -7.87 19.81
CA ARG A 108 5.77 -7.50 19.35
C ARG A 108 5.84 -6.33 18.43
N TRP A 109 4.95 -6.35 17.45
CA TRP A 109 4.71 -5.21 16.57
C TRP A 109 3.21 -5.05 16.36
N CYS A 110 2.68 -3.90 16.74
CA CYS A 110 1.29 -3.56 16.45
C CYS A 110 1.22 -2.19 15.79
N GLY A 111 0.18 -2.01 14.96
CA GLY A 111 -0.04 -0.76 14.26
C GLY A 111 -1.46 -0.62 13.74
N VAL A 112 -1.88 0.64 13.59
CA VAL A 112 -3.16 0.99 12.98
C VAL A 112 -2.92 2.10 11.97
N ASP A 113 -3.44 1.93 10.76
CA ASP A 113 -3.23 2.85 9.65
C ASP A 113 -4.54 3.30 9.02
N ASP A 114 -4.60 4.58 8.68
CA ASP A 114 -5.63 5.17 7.83
C ASP A 114 -5.12 5.30 6.40
N ILE A 115 -5.54 4.39 5.54
CA ILE A 115 -5.25 4.39 4.10
C ILE A 115 -6.49 4.80 3.27
N GLY A 116 -7.44 5.48 3.90
CA GLY A 116 -8.73 5.76 3.30
C GLY A 116 -9.55 4.49 3.13
N ARG A 117 -10.40 4.43 2.10
CA ARG A 117 -11.14 3.21 1.79
C ARG A 117 -10.19 2.06 1.46
N VAL A 118 -10.30 0.96 2.18
CA VAL A 118 -9.59 -0.29 1.88
C VAL A 118 -10.34 -1.03 0.78
N VAL A 119 -9.78 -1.06 -0.42
CA VAL A 119 -10.42 -1.69 -1.60
C VAL A 119 -10.07 -3.17 -1.71
N ASP A 120 -8.81 -3.49 -1.43
CA ASP A 120 -8.27 -4.86 -1.42
C ASP A 120 -7.58 -5.11 -0.07
N PRO A 121 -8.28 -5.66 0.93
CA PRO A 121 -7.69 -5.88 2.25
C PRO A 121 -6.45 -6.78 2.24
N PRO A 122 -6.41 -7.94 1.55
CA PRO A 122 -5.22 -8.77 1.49
C PRO A 122 -4.03 -8.04 0.86
N GLY A 123 -4.23 -7.34 -0.25
CA GLY A 123 -3.20 -6.56 -0.91
C GLY A 123 -2.69 -5.40 -0.05
N ALA A 124 -3.58 -4.69 0.65
CA ALA A 124 -3.22 -3.61 1.56
C ALA A 124 -2.39 -4.10 2.75
N HIS A 125 -2.77 -5.22 3.37
CA HIS A 125 -1.98 -5.87 4.42
C HIS A 125 -0.60 -6.32 3.91
N GLY A 126 -0.54 -6.88 2.71
CA GLY A 126 0.72 -7.27 2.07
C GLY A 126 1.67 -6.09 1.87
N GLN A 127 1.16 -4.95 1.39
CA GLN A 127 1.94 -3.72 1.23
C GLN A 127 2.45 -3.19 2.57
N LEU A 128 1.58 -3.12 3.56
CA LEU A 128 1.93 -2.64 4.90
C LEU A 128 3.01 -3.53 5.54
N THR A 129 2.80 -4.83 5.56
CA THR A 129 3.76 -5.81 6.08
C THR A 129 5.11 -5.72 5.34
N GLY A 130 5.09 -5.67 4.00
CA GLY A 130 6.29 -5.53 3.19
C GLY A 130 7.07 -4.26 3.48
N GLY A 131 6.37 -3.12 3.67
CA GLY A 131 6.98 -1.86 4.10
C GLY A 131 7.64 -1.93 5.47
N ILE A 132 6.98 -2.59 6.44
CA ILE A 132 7.55 -2.81 7.78
C ILE A 132 8.82 -3.66 7.71
N VAL A 133 8.83 -4.71 6.89
CA VAL A 133 10.02 -5.56 6.70
C VAL A 133 11.18 -4.77 6.10
N GLN A 134 10.93 -3.84 5.16
CA GLN A 134 11.96 -2.90 4.69
C GLN A 134 12.51 -2.04 5.85
N ALA A 135 11.64 -1.50 6.69
CA ALA A 135 12.04 -0.73 7.87
C ALA A 135 12.93 -1.52 8.84
N ILE A 136 12.62 -2.80 9.07
CA ILE A 136 13.43 -3.71 9.88
C ILE A 136 14.81 -3.91 9.25
N GLY A 137 14.87 -4.13 7.94
CA GLY A 137 16.13 -4.25 7.19
C GLY A 137 17.01 -3.01 7.34
N GLU A 138 16.46 -1.85 7.07
CA GLU A 138 17.17 -0.56 7.17
C GLU A 138 17.62 -0.25 8.61
N ALA A 139 16.79 -0.59 9.60
CA ALA A 139 17.12 -0.35 11.00
C ALA A 139 18.26 -1.24 11.50
N LEU A 140 18.25 -2.53 11.16
CA LEU A 140 19.06 -3.53 11.85
C LEU A 140 20.20 -4.14 11.02
N ARG A 141 20.13 -4.11 9.67
CA ARG A 141 20.95 -4.97 8.82
C ARG A 141 21.57 -4.30 7.62
N GLU A 142 20.78 -3.58 6.84
CA GLU A 142 21.17 -3.10 5.53
C GLU A 142 22.14 -1.94 5.60
N ALA A 143 23.30 -2.09 4.94
CA ALA A 143 24.32 -1.05 4.86
C ALA A 143 25.00 -1.04 3.50
N LEU A 144 25.17 0.15 2.97
CA LEU A 144 26.06 0.39 1.83
C LEU A 144 27.45 0.70 2.40
N VAL A 145 28.40 -0.19 2.17
CA VAL A 145 29.79 -0.05 2.64
C VAL A 145 30.70 0.17 1.45
N TYR A 146 31.47 1.22 1.51
CA TYR A 146 32.47 1.58 0.48
C TYR A 146 33.88 1.48 1.07
N ASP A 147 34.86 1.11 0.25
CA ASP A 147 36.26 1.19 0.62
C ASP A 147 36.80 2.64 0.48
N GLN A 148 38.09 2.83 0.79
CA GLN A 148 38.71 4.13 0.72
C GLN A 148 38.82 4.71 -0.70
N THR A 149 38.66 3.90 -1.73
CA THR A 149 38.67 4.30 -3.14
C THR A 149 37.29 4.61 -3.69
N GLY A 150 36.23 4.40 -2.90
CA GLY A 150 34.85 4.58 -3.30
C GLY A 150 34.23 3.34 -3.97
N GLN A 151 34.90 2.18 -3.93
CA GLN A 151 34.35 0.93 -4.43
C GLN A 151 33.30 0.38 -3.45
N LEU A 152 32.09 0.08 -3.95
CA LEU A 152 31.06 -0.54 -3.16
C LEU A 152 31.45 -2.00 -2.81
N LEU A 153 31.53 -2.31 -1.51
CA LEU A 153 31.85 -3.63 -0.99
C LEU A 153 30.62 -4.51 -0.82
N THR A 154 29.46 -3.92 -0.52
CA THR A 154 28.18 -4.62 -0.32
C THR A 154 27.35 -4.65 -1.60
N GLY A 155 27.97 -4.96 -2.74
CA GLY A 155 27.35 -4.92 -4.07
C GLY A 155 26.59 -6.20 -4.47
N SER A 156 26.56 -7.22 -3.62
CA SER A 156 25.85 -8.47 -3.86
C SER A 156 24.99 -8.87 -2.67
N LEU A 157 24.01 -9.78 -2.88
CA LEU A 157 23.18 -10.33 -1.79
C LEU A 157 23.96 -11.24 -0.83
N MET A 158 25.23 -11.54 -1.12
CA MET A 158 26.15 -12.19 -0.19
C MET A 158 26.60 -11.25 0.93
N ASP A 159 26.73 -9.97 0.62
CA ASP A 159 27.31 -8.94 1.47
C ASP A 159 26.24 -7.96 1.98
N TYR A 160 25.21 -7.68 1.17
CA TYR A 160 24.07 -6.84 1.54
C TYR A 160 23.01 -7.66 2.25
N ALA A 161 22.84 -7.42 3.54
CA ALA A 161 22.05 -8.28 4.43
C ALA A 161 20.55 -7.90 4.41
N LEU A 162 19.78 -8.48 3.50
CA LEU A 162 18.32 -8.36 3.52
C LEU A 162 17.69 -9.10 4.72
N PRO A 163 16.55 -8.63 5.25
CA PRO A 163 15.76 -9.35 6.24
C PRO A 163 15.30 -10.71 5.71
N ARG A 164 15.25 -11.70 6.61
CA ARG A 164 14.74 -13.04 6.34
C ARG A 164 13.46 -13.27 7.15
N ALA A 165 12.66 -14.24 6.79
CA ALA A 165 11.42 -14.57 7.50
C ALA A 165 11.64 -14.85 9.00
N ALA A 166 12.82 -15.37 9.38
CA ALA A 166 13.18 -15.61 10.78
C ALA A 166 13.52 -14.33 11.58
N ASP A 167 13.71 -13.21 10.90
CA ASP A 167 14.08 -11.94 11.51
C ASP A 167 12.88 -11.08 11.88
N VAL A 168 11.68 -11.50 11.49
CA VAL A 168 10.45 -10.71 11.65
C VAL A 168 9.46 -11.41 12.57
N PRO A 169 8.77 -10.66 13.45
CA PRO A 169 7.71 -11.22 14.29
C PRO A 169 6.41 -11.39 13.50
N SER A 170 5.38 -11.93 14.15
CA SER A 170 4.01 -11.74 13.71
C SER A 170 3.57 -10.31 13.95
N PHE A 171 2.89 -9.71 12.97
CA PHE A 171 2.40 -8.36 13.06
C PHE A 171 0.91 -8.33 13.44
N ALA A 172 0.53 -7.49 14.41
CA ALA A 172 -0.85 -7.16 14.73
C ALA A 172 -1.21 -5.81 14.10
N LEU A 173 -1.72 -5.85 12.87
CA LEU A 173 -2.00 -4.66 12.06
C LEU A 173 -3.49 -4.56 11.77
N ASP A 174 -4.02 -3.33 11.81
CA ASP A 174 -5.42 -3.05 11.49
C ASP A 174 -5.53 -1.72 10.73
N PHE A 175 -6.70 -1.44 10.19
CA PHE A 175 -7.02 -0.21 9.48
C PHE A 175 -8.13 0.55 10.19
N ALA A 176 -7.93 1.87 10.34
CA ALA A 176 -8.96 2.81 10.80
C ALA A 176 -9.34 3.78 9.65
N PRO A 177 -10.15 3.32 8.67
CA PRO A 177 -10.32 4.01 7.40
C PRO A 177 -11.10 5.32 7.55
N THR A 178 -10.48 6.44 7.13
CA THR A 178 -11.13 7.73 6.92
C THR A 178 -11.06 8.06 5.43
N PRO A 179 -12.17 7.94 4.68
CA PRO A 179 -12.16 8.18 3.24
C PRO A 179 -11.61 9.56 2.87
N SER A 180 -10.69 9.59 1.91
CA SER A 180 -10.15 10.85 1.39
C SER A 180 -11.23 11.63 0.63
N PRO A 181 -11.40 12.93 0.88
CA PRO A 181 -12.27 13.78 0.06
C PRO A 181 -11.67 14.10 -1.33
N ASN A 182 -10.37 13.87 -1.51
CA ASN A 182 -9.62 14.29 -2.69
C ASN A 182 -9.80 13.36 -3.91
N ASN A 183 -10.54 12.27 -3.78
CA ASN A 183 -10.89 11.40 -4.89
C ASN A 183 -12.19 10.64 -4.59
N ARG A 184 -12.91 10.27 -5.67
CA ARG A 184 -14.24 9.64 -5.57
C ARG A 184 -14.24 8.26 -4.88
N LEU A 185 -13.14 7.52 -4.98
CA LEU A 185 -13.00 6.22 -4.33
C LEU A 185 -12.71 6.35 -2.83
N GLY A 186 -12.29 7.53 -2.36
CA GLY A 186 -11.94 7.77 -0.97
C GLY A 186 -10.66 7.05 -0.52
N VAL A 187 -9.79 6.66 -1.46
CA VAL A 187 -8.56 5.91 -1.18
C VAL A 187 -7.41 6.84 -0.83
N LYS A 188 -6.41 6.32 -0.11
CA LYS A 188 -5.09 6.91 0.11
C LYS A 188 -4.01 5.90 -0.27
N GLY A 189 -2.77 6.33 -0.35
CA GLY A 189 -1.66 5.43 -0.62
C GLY A 189 -1.36 4.50 0.56
N VAL A 190 -0.88 3.28 0.30
CA VAL A 190 -0.48 2.32 1.35
C VAL A 190 0.96 1.82 1.19
N GLY A 191 1.52 1.91 -0.02
CA GLY A 191 2.78 1.23 -0.37
C GLY A 191 3.99 1.63 0.48
N GLU A 192 4.04 2.85 1.00
CA GLU A 192 5.18 3.36 1.78
C GLU A 192 4.89 3.49 3.28
N VAL A 193 3.64 3.31 3.70
CA VAL A 193 3.19 3.58 5.07
C VAL A 193 3.98 2.78 6.10
N GLY A 194 4.12 1.47 5.88
CA GLY A 194 4.85 0.57 6.76
C GLY A 194 6.33 0.92 6.90
N ALA A 195 6.98 1.34 5.81
CA ALA A 195 8.39 1.72 5.82
C ALA A 195 8.63 3.01 6.60
N ILE A 196 7.81 4.04 6.35
CA ILE A 196 7.99 5.36 6.96
C ILE A 196 7.76 5.31 8.47
N GLY A 197 6.61 4.82 8.91
CA GLY A 197 6.27 4.76 10.32
C GLY A 197 7.06 3.69 11.09
N GLY A 198 7.28 2.55 10.44
CA GLY A 198 7.94 1.39 11.05
C GLY A 198 9.40 1.64 11.40
N LEU A 199 10.15 2.34 10.54
CA LEU A 199 11.55 2.66 10.82
C LEU A 199 11.70 3.47 12.10
N ALA A 200 10.93 4.55 12.24
CA ALA A 200 10.98 5.39 13.42
C ALA A 200 10.55 4.64 14.69
N ALA A 201 9.49 3.84 14.61
CA ALA A 201 8.99 3.06 15.74
C ALA A 201 10.04 2.07 16.27
N LEU A 202 10.66 1.29 15.37
CA LEU A 202 11.69 0.31 15.75
C LEU A 202 12.95 0.98 16.34
N VAL A 203 13.45 2.01 15.67
CA VAL A 203 14.64 2.74 16.14
C VAL A 203 14.40 3.37 17.51
N ASN A 204 13.22 3.95 17.75
CA ASN A 204 12.86 4.48 19.06
C ASN A 204 12.77 3.41 20.14
N ALA A 205 12.18 2.25 19.85
CA ALA A 205 12.11 1.12 20.79
C ALA A 205 13.50 0.63 21.20
N ILE A 206 14.43 0.53 20.24
CA ILE A 206 15.81 0.09 20.53
C ILE A 206 16.55 1.13 21.36
N HIS A 207 16.42 2.42 21.02
CA HIS A 207 17.04 3.47 21.84
C HIS A 207 16.46 3.53 23.25
N ASP A 208 15.16 3.27 23.40
CA ASP A 208 14.55 3.18 24.73
C ASP A 208 15.10 1.99 25.54
N ALA A 209 15.27 0.83 24.91
CA ALA A 209 15.92 -0.34 25.52
C ALA A 209 17.40 -0.12 25.89
N LEU A 210 18.09 0.80 25.23
CA LEU A 210 19.48 1.14 25.49
C LEU A 210 19.68 2.17 26.63
N ARG A 211 18.64 2.90 27.01
CA ARG A 211 18.73 3.93 28.09
C ARG A 211 19.25 3.40 29.42
N PRO A 212 18.83 2.22 29.94
CA PRO A 212 19.36 1.67 31.18
C PRO A 212 20.88 1.43 31.16
N ALA A 213 21.45 1.19 29.98
CA ALA A 213 22.90 1.07 29.80
C ALA A 213 23.60 2.44 29.61
N GLY A 214 22.89 3.55 29.73
CA GLY A 214 23.47 4.88 29.57
C GLY A 214 23.75 5.30 28.13
N VAL A 215 23.33 4.52 27.15
CA VAL A 215 23.52 4.82 25.72
C VAL A 215 22.42 5.78 25.24
N VAL A 216 22.83 6.95 24.76
CA VAL A 216 21.91 8.00 24.30
C VAL A 216 21.56 7.84 22.83
N HIS A 217 22.53 7.45 21.99
CA HIS A 217 22.36 7.35 20.55
C HIS A 217 23.33 6.34 19.92
N VAL A 218 22.82 5.64 18.90
CA VAL A 218 23.61 4.78 18.01
C VAL A 218 23.12 5.00 16.58
N ASP A 219 24.05 5.26 15.66
CA ASP A 219 23.71 5.42 14.24
C ASP A 219 23.28 4.10 13.59
N ARG A 220 22.33 4.17 12.67
CA ARG A 220 21.88 3.04 11.84
C ARG A 220 22.99 2.55 10.88
N PRO A 221 22.93 1.27 10.47
CA PRO A 221 22.11 0.19 11.00
C PRO A 221 22.53 -0.19 12.42
N LEU A 222 21.53 -0.46 13.27
CA LEU A 222 21.69 -0.84 14.67
C LEU A 222 22.08 -2.33 14.76
N THR A 223 23.22 -2.68 14.17
CA THR A 223 23.73 -4.04 14.18
C THR A 223 24.19 -4.46 15.58
N PRO A 224 24.16 -5.76 15.92
CA PRO A 224 24.63 -6.24 17.22
C PRO A 224 26.00 -5.73 17.60
N ALA A 225 26.95 -5.69 16.67
CA ALA A 225 28.29 -5.18 16.92
C ALA A 225 28.33 -3.68 17.24
N ARG A 226 27.46 -2.86 16.62
CA ARG A 226 27.40 -1.42 16.93
C ARG A 226 26.75 -1.18 18.29
N ILE A 227 25.66 -1.86 18.58
CA ILE A 227 24.97 -1.80 19.88
C ILE A 227 25.92 -2.23 21.00
N TRP A 228 26.56 -3.40 20.86
CA TRP A 228 27.51 -3.90 21.85
C TRP A 228 28.66 -2.90 22.11
N ARG A 229 29.27 -2.32 21.09
CA ARG A 229 30.33 -1.31 21.25
C ARG A 229 29.81 -0.08 21.98
N ALA A 230 28.59 0.38 21.70
CA ALA A 230 28.00 1.53 22.37
C ALA A 230 27.79 1.27 23.87
N ILE A 231 27.30 0.08 24.25
CA ILE A 231 27.14 -0.34 25.64
C ILE A 231 28.51 -0.38 26.34
N ARG A 232 29.50 -1.06 25.75
CA ARG A 232 30.84 -1.15 26.35
C ARG A 232 31.58 0.19 26.46
N ALA A 233 31.20 1.18 25.67
CA ALA A 233 31.76 2.53 25.78
C ALA A 233 31.26 3.31 27.00
N THR A 234 30.10 2.99 27.54
CA THR A 234 29.53 3.62 28.75
C THR A 234 30.04 3.01 30.06
N GLU A 235 30.65 1.82 30.02
CA GLU A 235 31.21 1.15 31.19
C GLU A 235 32.62 1.64 31.57
N ARG A 236 33.22 2.54 30.77
CA ARG A 236 34.56 3.12 30.98
C ARG A 236 34.48 4.51 31.57
#